data_f3b13aae27960d00cade1f0efbc3dac4
#
_entry.id   f3b13aae27960d00cade1f0efbc3dac4
#
_cell.length_a   1.000
_cell.length_b   1.000
_cell.length_c   1.000
_cell.angle_alpha   90.00
_cell.angle_beta   90.00
_cell.angle_gamma   90.00
#
_symmetry.space_group_name_H-M   'P 1'
#
loop_
_entity.id
_entity.type
_entity.pdbx_description
1 polymer ?
#
loop_
_entity_poly.entity_id
_entity_poly.type
_entity_poly.pdbx_seq_one_letter_code
_entity_poly.pdbx_strand_id
1 'polypeptide(L)'
;VAIKKAIRASGMSREQIVDEINDFYGWPKNDGRKSLTIHMLNNHLCKPTEYPPTMSLIHAVHRITGSLEPLATMAEMEGARIITGDEVRKLALGKIDDAIQEMQKLKRSFRTHPAAA
;
A
#
# COMPACT_ATOMS: atom_id res chain seq x y z
N VAL A 1 14.30 -0.84 3.62
CA VAL A 1 14.11 -1.44 4.94
C VAL A 1 12.78 -2.20 5.01
N ALA A 2 11.68 -1.59 4.60
CA ALA A 2 10.37 -2.26 4.63
C ALA A 2 10.32 -3.50 3.71
N ILE A 3 10.91 -3.43 2.53
CA ILE A 3 10.99 -4.57 1.60
C ILE A 3 11.80 -5.71 2.22
N LYS A 4 12.96 -5.38 2.79
CA LYS A 4 13.83 -6.37 3.45
C LYS A 4 13.11 -7.06 4.61
N LYS A 5 12.36 -6.30 5.39
CA LYS A 5 11.56 -6.80 6.50
C LYS A 5 10.43 -7.72 6.01
N ALA A 6 9.74 -7.35 4.94
CA ALA A 6 8.69 -8.16 4.33
C ALA A 6 9.23 -9.50 3.82
N ILE A 7 10.38 -9.50 3.18
CA ILE A 7 11.03 -10.73 2.69
C ILE A 7 11.42 -11.64 3.86
N ARG A 8 12.01 -11.09 4.91
CA ARG A 8 12.35 -11.86 6.11
C ARG A 8 11.12 -12.49 6.75
N ALA A 9 10.05 -11.74 6.90
CA ALA A 9 8.82 -12.22 7.50
C ALA A 9 8.15 -13.33 6.69
N SER A 10 8.35 -13.36 5.36
CA SER A 10 7.78 -14.38 4.48
C SER A 10 8.42 -15.76 4.66
N GLY A 11 9.64 -15.83 5.21
CA GLY A 11 10.40 -17.06 5.32
C GLY A 11 11.01 -17.55 4.02
N MET A 12 10.86 -16.81 2.92
CA MET A 12 11.42 -17.17 1.63
C MET A 12 12.84 -16.63 1.48
N SER A 13 13.70 -17.39 0.79
CA SER A 13 15.04 -16.93 0.44
C SER A 13 14.95 -15.83 -0.62
N ARG A 14 16.02 -15.04 -0.77
CA ARG A 14 16.07 -13.99 -1.81
C ARG A 14 15.99 -14.59 -3.22
N GLU A 15 16.58 -15.77 -3.42
CA GLU A 15 16.52 -16.51 -4.69
C GLU A 15 15.08 -16.92 -5.00
N GLN A 16 14.34 -17.42 -4.01
CA GLN A 16 12.93 -17.76 -4.18
C GLN A 16 12.10 -16.53 -4.51
N ILE A 17 12.35 -15.41 -3.85
CA ILE A 17 11.66 -14.14 -4.13
C ILE A 17 11.92 -13.69 -5.56
N VAL A 18 13.16 -13.76 -6.03
CA VAL A 18 13.52 -13.41 -7.41
C VAL A 18 12.75 -14.28 -8.41
N ASP A 19 12.73 -15.59 -8.19
CA ASP A 19 12.01 -16.52 -9.05
C ASP A 19 10.51 -16.22 -9.08
N GLU A 20 9.91 -16.00 -7.92
CA GLU A 20 8.48 -15.67 -7.80
C GLU A 20 8.13 -14.33 -8.49
N ILE A 21 8.98 -13.33 -8.37
CA ILE A 21 8.76 -12.03 -9.03
C ILE A 21 8.83 -12.19 -10.56
N ASN A 22 9.83 -12.92 -11.06
CA ASN A 22 9.96 -13.16 -12.49
C ASN A 22 8.77 -13.95 -13.02
N ASP A 23 8.29 -14.93 -12.27
CA ASP A 23 7.10 -15.72 -12.63
C ASP A 23 5.83 -14.83 -12.63
N PHE A 24 5.70 -13.97 -11.63
CA PHE A 24 4.56 -13.05 -11.50
C PHE A 24 4.41 -12.11 -12.70
N TYR A 25 5.54 -11.58 -13.19
CA TYR A 25 5.54 -10.70 -14.36
C TYR A 25 5.72 -11.44 -15.69
N GLY A 26 5.95 -12.76 -15.64
CA GLY A 26 6.22 -13.56 -16.84
C GLY A 26 7.55 -13.20 -17.49
N TRP A 27 8.52 -12.71 -16.73
CA TRP A 27 9.84 -12.35 -17.26
C TRP A 27 10.70 -13.61 -17.47
N PRO A 28 11.49 -13.66 -18.58
CA PRO A 28 12.39 -14.76 -18.82
C PRO A 28 13.48 -14.84 -17.73
N LYS A 29 13.72 -16.03 -17.19
CA LYS A 29 14.66 -16.23 -16.08
C LYS A 29 16.11 -15.90 -16.40
N ASN A 30 16.50 -15.88 -17.68
CA ASN A 30 17.89 -15.67 -18.12
C ASN A 30 18.08 -14.45 -19.01
N ASP A 31 17.11 -13.56 -19.08
CA ASP A 31 17.22 -12.34 -19.86
C ASP A 31 17.54 -11.16 -18.93
N GLY A 32 18.82 -10.78 -18.88
CA GLY A 32 19.31 -9.72 -18.02
C GLY A 32 18.71 -8.33 -18.28
N ARG A 33 17.92 -8.15 -19.34
CA ARG A 33 17.28 -6.87 -19.68
C ARG A 33 15.86 -6.76 -19.12
N LYS A 34 15.15 -7.88 -18.98
CA LYS A 34 13.71 -7.93 -18.63
C LYS A 34 13.40 -8.76 -17.39
N SER A 35 14.41 -9.29 -16.73
CA SER A 35 14.23 -10.10 -15.53
C SER A 35 14.90 -9.45 -14.34
N LEU A 36 14.36 -9.71 -13.14
CA LEU A 36 15.02 -9.35 -11.92
C LEU A 36 16.13 -10.40 -11.64
N THR A 37 17.31 -9.93 -11.26
CA THR A 37 18.41 -10.81 -10.83
C THR A 37 18.60 -10.68 -9.33
N ILE A 38 19.25 -11.69 -8.72
CA ILE A 38 19.58 -11.64 -7.29
C ILE A 38 20.49 -10.44 -6.98
N HIS A 39 21.39 -10.10 -7.88
CA HIS A 39 22.27 -8.95 -7.74
C HIS A 39 21.48 -7.63 -7.71
N MET A 40 20.50 -7.48 -8.60
CA MET A 40 19.62 -6.31 -8.62
C MET A 40 18.80 -6.21 -7.33
N LEU A 41 18.23 -7.32 -6.87
CA LEU A 41 17.47 -7.34 -5.63
C LEU A 41 18.35 -6.94 -4.45
N ASN A 42 19.56 -7.49 -4.35
CA ASN A 42 20.50 -7.14 -3.29
C ASN A 42 20.85 -5.65 -3.29
N ASN A 43 21.02 -5.07 -4.46
CA ASN A 43 21.28 -3.62 -4.59
C ASN A 43 20.12 -2.79 -4.04
N HIS A 44 18.88 -3.15 -4.38
CA HIS A 44 17.70 -2.46 -3.85
C HIS A 44 17.57 -2.59 -2.32
N LEU A 45 17.93 -3.74 -1.78
CA LEU A 45 17.83 -4.01 -0.33
C LEU A 45 18.96 -3.38 0.48
N CYS A 46 20.18 -3.41 -0.05
CA CYS A 46 21.38 -3.00 0.68
C CYS A 46 21.78 -1.55 0.42
N LYS A 47 21.48 -1.03 -0.76
CA LYS A 47 21.84 0.32 -1.20
C LYS A 47 20.65 1.05 -1.82
N PRO A 48 19.55 1.25 -1.06
CA PRO A 48 18.33 1.82 -1.63
C PRO A 48 18.48 3.27 -2.08
N THR A 49 19.47 4.00 -1.58
CA THR A 49 19.75 5.38 -2.00
C THR A 49 20.35 5.43 -3.39
N GLU A 50 21.25 4.49 -3.71
CA GLU A 50 21.89 4.39 -5.03
C GLU A 50 21.02 3.63 -6.02
N TYR A 51 20.27 2.63 -5.54
CA TYR A 51 19.40 1.76 -6.33
C TYR A 51 17.99 1.77 -5.75
N PRO A 52 17.23 2.85 -5.97
CA PRO A 52 15.87 2.94 -5.41
C PRO A 52 14.99 1.80 -5.91
N PRO A 53 14.20 1.17 -5.04
CA PRO A 53 13.24 0.15 -5.47
C PRO A 53 12.24 0.71 -6.47
N THR A 54 11.93 -0.09 -7.48
CA THR A 54 10.94 0.28 -8.48
C THR A 54 9.53 0.01 -7.96
N MET A 55 8.54 0.67 -8.55
CA MET A 55 7.12 0.38 -8.25
C MET A 55 6.77 -1.07 -8.57
N SER A 56 7.34 -1.62 -9.64
CA SER A 56 7.15 -3.02 -10.00
C SER A 56 7.64 -3.96 -8.91
N LEU A 57 8.79 -3.67 -8.31
CA LEU A 57 9.34 -4.46 -7.22
C LEU A 57 8.43 -4.38 -5.98
N ILE A 58 8.01 -3.19 -5.61
CA ILE A 58 7.15 -2.97 -4.44
C ILE A 58 5.83 -3.72 -4.61
N HIS A 59 5.21 -3.62 -5.78
CA HIS A 59 3.96 -4.32 -6.08
C HIS A 59 4.14 -5.85 -6.00
N ALA A 60 5.19 -6.37 -6.63
CA ALA A 60 5.46 -7.80 -6.62
C ALA A 60 5.73 -8.34 -5.21
N VAL A 61 6.49 -7.61 -4.40
CA VAL A 61 6.75 -7.99 -3.01
C VAL A 61 5.45 -8.08 -2.22
N HIS A 62 4.55 -7.12 -2.39
CA HIS A 62 3.23 -7.18 -1.76
C HIS A 62 2.45 -8.43 -2.20
N ARG A 63 2.40 -8.71 -3.50
CA ARG A 63 1.63 -9.84 -4.03
C ARG A 63 2.19 -11.19 -3.58
N ILE A 64 3.50 -11.31 -3.46
CA ILE A 64 4.17 -12.56 -3.10
C ILE A 64 4.20 -12.77 -1.58
N THR A 65 4.52 -11.75 -0.81
CA THR A 65 4.65 -11.85 0.65
C THR A 65 3.37 -11.54 1.41
N GLY A 66 2.41 -10.86 0.78
CA GLY A 66 1.21 -10.38 1.44
C GLY A 66 1.41 -9.13 2.29
N SER A 67 2.62 -8.58 2.36
CA SER A 67 2.92 -7.43 3.19
C SER A 67 2.66 -6.12 2.46
N LEU A 68 1.82 -5.26 3.05
CA LEU A 68 1.59 -3.90 2.58
C LEU A 68 2.61 -2.90 3.10
N GLU A 69 3.51 -3.31 4.00
CA GLU A 69 4.46 -2.39 4.64
C GLU A 69 5.33 -1.58 3.68
N PRO A 70 5.91 -2.16 2.61
CA PRO A 70 6.70 -1.37 1.68
C PRO A 70 5.90 -0.24 1.01
N LEU A 71 4.68 -0.53 0.60
CA LEU A 71 3.80 0.45 -0.03
C LEU A 71 3.30 1.48 1.00
N ALA A 72 2.95 1.03 2.20
CA ALA A 72 2.50 1.89 3.29
C ALA A 72 3.62 2.87 3.71
N THR A 73 4.85 2.40 3.81
CA THR A 73 6.01 3.23 4.13
C THR A 73 6.19 4.35 3.10
N MET A 74 6.08 4.02 1.82
CA MET A 74 6.18 5.01 0.75
C MET A 74 5.07 6.05 0.86
N ALA A 75 3.83 5.62 1.12
CA ALA A 75 2.69 6.53 1.28
C ALA A 75 2.89 7.48 2.46
N GLU A 76 3.37 6.96 3.59
CA GLU A 76 3.63 7.77 4.79
C GLU A 76 4.69 8.83 4.55
N MET A 77 5.72 8.53 3.77
CA MET A 77 6.75 9.50 3.40
C MET A 77 6.17 10.70 2.64
N GLU A 78 5.08 10.50 1.92
CA GLU A 78 4.40 11.55 1.15
C GLU A 78 3.22 12.16 1.93
N GLY A 79 3.11 11.86 3.23
CA GLY A 79 2.01 12.36 4.06
C GLY A 79 0.67 11.70 3.78
N ALA A 80 0.67 10.56 3.10
CA ALA A 80 -0.53 9.81 2.77
C ALA A 80 -0.64 8.55 3.65
N ARG A 81 -1.76 7.88 3.56
CA ARG A 81 -2.01 6.64 4.29
C ARG A 81 -2.77 5.67 3.40
N ILE A 82 -2.35 4.41 3.43
CA ILE A 82 -3.07 3.33 2.76
C ILE A 82 -4.09 2.77 3.73
N ILE A 83 -5.34 2.63 3.26
CA ILE A 83 -6.41 1.98 4.02
C ILE A 83 -6.91 0.77 3.24
N THR A 84 -7.25 -0.29 3.96
CA THR A 84 -7.80 -1.51 3.37
C THR A 84 -9.31 -1.36 3.12
N GLY A 85 -9.91 -2.34 2.42
CA GLY A 85 -11.34 -2.32 2.12
C GLY A 85 -12.24 -2.12 3.36
N ASP A 86 -11.91 -2.77 4.47
CA ASP A 86 -12.67 -2.62 5.72
C ASP A 86 -12.55 -1.20 6.30
N GLU A 87 -11.38 -0.61 6.26
CA GLU A 87 -11.16 0.76 6.71
C GLU A 87 -11.85 1.77 5.80
N VAL A 88 -11.86 1.51 4.48
CA VAL A 88 -12.62 2.34 3.52
C VAL A 88 -14.09 2.34 3.87
N ARG A 89 -14.66 1.17 4.17
CA ARG A 89 -16.06 1.05 4.60
C ARG A 89 -16.32 1.85 5.87
N LYS A 90 -15.48 1.72 6.88
CA LYS A 90 -15.60 2.46 8.15
C LYS A 90 -15.54 3.96 7.94
N LEU A 91 -14.62 4.41 7.10
CA LEU A 91 -14.49 5.83 6.77
C LEU A 91 -15.73 6.36 6.06
N ALA A 92 -16.26 5.60 5.10
CA ALA A 92 -17.47 5.98 4.39
C ALA A 92 -18.68 6.06 5.33
N LEU A 93 -18.83 5.09 6.23
CA LEU A 93 -19.91 5.08 7.25
C LEU A 93 -19.79 6.26 8.19
N GLY A 94 -18.56 6.58 8.63
CA GLY A 94 -18.31 7.75 9.49
C GLY A 94 -18.70 9.06 8.82
N LYS A 95 -18.42 9.22 7.54
CA LYS A 95 -18.84 10.39 6.77
C LYS A 95 -20.35 10.51 6.64
N ILE A 96 -21.04 9.39 6.44
CA ILE A 96 -22.50 9.34 6.38
C ILE A 96 -23.08 9.72 7.74
N ASP A 97 -22.55 9.18 8.83
CA ASP A 97 -23.00 9.50 10.19
C ASP A 97 -22.84 10.98 10.50
N ASP A 98 -21.71 11.58 10.13
CA ASP A 98 -21.46 13.01 10.31
C ASP A 98 -22.49 13.86 9.54
N ALA A 99 -22.80 13.48 8.31
CA ALA A 99 -23.80 14.15 7.48
C ALA A 99 -25.19 14.06 8.11
N ILE A 100 -25.54 12.88 8.67
CA ILE A 100 -26.82 12.69 9.36
C ILE A 100 -26.90 13.57 10.60
N GLN A 101 -25.83 13.65 11.39
CA GLN A 101 -25.80 14.51 12.58
C GLN A 101 -25.96 15.98 12.23
N GLU A 102 -25.31 16.46 11.18
CA GLU A 102 -25.46 17.83 10.72
C GLU A 102 -26.89 18.12 10.26
N MET A 103 -27.49 17.20 9.53
CA MET A 103 -28.88 17.32 9.11
C MET A 103 -29.85 17.36 10.29
N GLN A 104 -29.57 16.56 11.32
CA GLN A 104 -30.38 16.56 12.54
C GLN A 104 -30.26 17.87 13.30
N LYS A 105 -29.06 18.44 13.37
CA LYS A 105 -28.84 19.77 13.97
C LYS A 105 -29.62 20.84 13.22
N LEU A 106 -29.55 20.81 11.91
CA LEU A 106 -30.29 21.76 11.07
C LEU A 106 -31.79 21.63 11.26
N LYS A 107 -32.30 20.40 11.31
CA LYS A 107 -33.70 20.11 11.57
C LYS A 107 -34.17 20.66 12.92
N ARG A 108 -33.37 20.50 13.97
CA ARG A 108 -33.66 21.05 15.29
C ARG A 108 -33.70 22.59 15.27
N SER A 109 -32.76 23.19 14.56
CA SER A 109 -32.69 24.64 14.39
C SER A 109 -33.98 25.18 13.77
N PHE A 110 -34.50 24.53 12.74
CA PHE A 110 -35.76 24.91 12.12
C PHE A 110 -36.98 24.70 13.02
N ARG A 111 -36.94 23.74 13.93
CA ARG A 111 -38.03 23.51 14.88
C ARG A 111 -38.03 24.51 16.03
N THR A 112 -36.85 24.84 16.55
CA THR A 112 -36.71 25.79 17.67
C THR A 112 -36.78 27.25 17.23
N HIS A 113 -36.44 27.53 15.99
CA HIS A 113 -36.54 28.82 15.36
C HIS A 113 -37.41 28.66 14.10
N PRO A 114 -38.72 28.37 14.30
CA PRO A 114 -39.60 28.29 13.14
C PRO A 114 -39.44 29.59 12.37
N ALA A 115 -39.08 29.42 11.08
CA ALA A 115 -38.83 30.57 10.24
C ALA A 115 -39.84 31.64 10.56
N ALA A 116 -39.33 32.79 10.96
CA ALA A 116 -40.16 33.92 11.11
C ALA A 116 -40.92 34.13 9.81
N ALA A 117 -42.01 33.44 9.73
CA ALA A 117 -42.82 33.49 8.53
C ALA A 117 -43.36 34.92 8.35
#